data_202e9931550dd8ac2fbc6b925eafb62a
#
_entry.id   202e9931550dd8ac2fbc6b925eafb62a
#
_cell.length_a   1.000
_cell.length_b   1.000
_cell.length_c   1.000
_cell.angle_alpha   90.00
_cell.angle_beta   90.00
_cell.angle_gamma   90.00
#
_symmetry.space_group_name_H-M   'P 1'
#
loop_
_entity.id
_entity.type
_entity.pdbx_description
1 polymer ?
#
loop_
_entity_poly.entity_id
_entity_poly.type
_entity_poly.pdbx_seq_one_letter_code
_entity_poly.pdbx_strand_id
1 'polypeptide(L)'
;SLNCKEEVLLAEKLVELHPWAEMVRFCRSGGEANSVAIRIARAASGKDNVAICGYHGWHDWYLSANLNKGELDEHIIPGLPIKGVPKNLKNTTFPFEYNNFRQLKELVEKKNIGVIKMEVARSTQPKKDFLQNVRKLCNKKNIVLIFDECTSGFRQTFGGMHKLYGVNPDMAMFGKALGNGYAITSVIGKKSVMQEAQNSFISSTFWTERIGPSAALITLETLKKTKSWKILPRVGKEISYKWKKIFESFNLDTTIFGTPAMPCFQINGKESNFYKTVFTYLMLKKNILASNVVFTSIVHQNDKILKRYFDAFYETIKIISDLKKNKKIKDSLINKIKKNYAHSTFKRLN
;
A
#
# COMPACT_ATOMS: atom_id res chain seq x y z
N SER A 1 22.43 20.99 -5.36
CA SER A 1 21.93 20.93 -3.99
C SER A 1 22.94 20.25 -3.10
N LEU A 2 23.08 20.70 -1.87
CA LEU A 2 23.97 20.10 -0.86
C LEU A 2 23.14 19.18 0.04
N ASN A 3 23.70 18.01 0.36
CA ASN A 3 23.08 17.09 1.31
C ASN A 3 23.12 17.65 2.73
N CYS A 4 22.11 17.39 3.53
CA CYS A 4 22.12 17.68 4.96
C CYS A 4 22.57 16.44 5.76
N LYS A 5 23.05 16.67 6.97
CA LYS A 5 23.53 15.61 7.88
C LYS A 5 22.46 14.54 8.14
N GLU A 6 21.21 14.96 8.32
CA GLU A 6 20.10 14.07 8.64
C GLU A 6 19.77 13.14 7.47
N GLU A 7 19.98 13.57 6.24
CA GLU A 7 19.82 12.72 5.05
C GLU A 7 20.84 11.58 5.07
N VAL A 8 22.10 11.87 5.36
CA VAL A 8 23.16 10.86 5.47
C VAL A 8 22.86 9.87 6.61
N LEU A 9 22.54 10.38 7.81
CA LEU A 9 22.20 9.55 8.97
C LEU A 9 20.98 8.66 8.70
N LEU A 10 19.97 9.16 8.00
CA LEU A 10 18.80 8.38 7.64
C LEU A 10 19.15 7.27 6.63
N ALA A 11 20.01 7.57 5.65
CA ALA A 11 20.47 6.57 4.69
C ALA A 11 21.24 5.43 5.40
N GLU A 12 22.19 5.77 6.25
CA GLU A 12 22.94 4.80 7.07
C GLU A 12 21.99 3.94 7.92
N LYS A 13 20.98 4.58 8.53
CA LYS A 13 20.00 3.87 9.37
C LYS A 13 19.14 2.90 8.57
N LEU A 14 18.73 3.26 7.37
CA LEU A 14 17.95 2.39 6.49
C LEU A 14 18.76 1.19 6.00
N VAL A 15 20.04 1.38 5.68
CA VAL A 15 20.96 0.29 5.32
C VAL A 15 21.23 -0.62 6.52
N GLU A 16 21.49 -0.06 7.73
CA GLU A 16 21.61 -0.84 8.96
C GLU A 16 20.41 -1.78 9.18
N LEU A 17 19.20 -1.27 8.94
CA LEU A 17 17.97 -2.04 9.10
C LEU A 17 17.74 -3.09 8.01
N HIS A 18 18.39 -2.94 6.86
CA HIS A 18 18.26 -3.79 5.68
C HIS A 18 19.62 -4.16 5.11
N PRO A 19 20.37 -5.09 5.76
CA PRO A 19 21.78 -5.40 5.40
C PRO A 19 21.98 -5.92 3.96
N TRP A 20 20.91 -6.25 3.24
CA TRP A 20 20.94 -6.61 1.82
C TRP A 20 21.00 -5.39 0.89
N ALA A 21 20.68 -4.18 1.40
CA ALA A 21 20.74 -2.92 0.68
C ALA A 21 22.03 -2.16 1.02
N GLU A 22 22.60 -1.47 0.04
CA GLU A 22 23.87 -0.76 0.17
C GLU A 22 23.74 0.72 -0.18
N MET A 23 22.68 1.09 -0.90
CA MET A 23 22.46 2.46 -1.36
C MET A 23 21.03 2.91 -1.10
N VAL A 24 20.87 4.21 -0.88
CA VAL A 24 19.58 4.85 -0.61
C VAL A 24 19.42 6.10 -1.48
N ARG A 25 18.21 6.34 -1.95
CA ARG A 25 17.81 7.58 -2.59
C ARG A 25 16.49 8.07 -2.00
N PHE A 26 16.41 9.36 -1.65
CA PHE A 26 15.21 9.93 -1.08
C PHE A 26 14.37 10.66 -2.12
N CYS A 27 13.04 10.63 -1.91
CA CYS A 27 12.04 11.38 -2.63
C CYS A 27 10.99 11.89 -1.63
N ARG A 28 9.99 12.65 -2.09
CA ARG A 28 8.96 13.20 -1.20
C ARG A 28 7.65 12.41 -1.25
N SER A 29 7.29 11.89 -2.40
CA SER A 29 6.03 11.16 -2.58
C SER A 29 6.24 9.73 -3.05
N GLY A 30 5.23 8.87 -2.81
CA GLY A 30 5.27 7.49 -3.29
C GLY A 30 5.32 7.38 -4.81
N GLY A 31 4.65 8.29 -5.54
CA GLY A 31 4.67 8.33 -6.99
C GLY A 31 6.06 8.62 -7.54
N GLU A 32 6.76 9.62 -6.98
CA GLU A 32 8.16 9.92 -7.34
C GLU A 32 9.07 8.74 -7.07
N ALA A 33 9.03 8.19 -5.85
CA ALA A 33 9.87 7.06 -5.48
C ALA A 33 9.62 5.84 -6.38
N ASN A 34 8.35 5.61 -6.78
CA ASN A 34 8.00 4.58 -7.76
C ASN A 34 8.66 4.82 -9.12
N SER A 35 8.60 6.05 -9.64
CA SER A 35 9.20 6.41 -10.92
C SER A 35 10.72 6.33 -10.88
N VAL A 36 11.34 6.78 -9.79
CA VAL A 36 12.79 6.65 -9.55
C VAL A 36 13.20 5.17 -9.55
N ALA A 37 12.50 4.33 -8.78
CA ALA A 37 12.82 2.91 -8.71
C ALA A 37 12.68 2.20 -10.07
N ILE A 38 11.64 2.48 -10.83
CA ILE A 38 11.44 1.91 -12.16
C ILE A 38 12.51 2.38 -13.15
N ARG A 39 12.89 3.66 -13.13
CA ARG A 39 13.95 4.18 -14.02
C ARG A 39 15.28 3.50 -13.73
N ILE A 40 15.68 3.40 -12.47
CA ILE A 40 16.90 2.71 -12.06
C ILE A 40 16.86 1.23 -12.47
N ALA A 41 15.75 0.55 -12.21
CA ALA A 41 15.63 -0.88 -12.51
C ALA A 41 15.61 -1.18 -14.01
N ARG A 42 15.00 -0.33 -14.84
CA ARG A 42 15.08 -0.43 -16.30
C ARG A 42 16.51 -0.24 -16.79
N ALA A 43 17.23 0.77 -16.29
CA ALA A 43 18.64 0.97 -16.62
C ALA A 43 19.49 -0.24 -16.23
N ALA A 44 19.32 -0.77 -15.03
CA ALA A 44 20.06 -1.92 -14.52
C ALA A 44 19.76 -3.24 -15.27
N SER A 45 18.51 -3.43 -15.70
CA SER A 45 18.10 -4.63 -16.44
C SER A 45 18.35 -4.55 -17.95
N GLY A 46 18.53 -3.33 -18.50
CA GLY A 46 18.59 -3.08 -19.94
C GLY A 46 17.29 -3.39 -20.69
N LYS A 47 16.14 -3.44 -19.96
CA LYS A 47 14.84 -3.82 -20.51
C LYS A 47 13.73 -2.86 -20.06
N ASP A 48 12.79 -2.55 -20.96
CA ASP A 48 11.71 -1.59 -20.71
C ASP A 48 10.51 -2.17 -19.98
N ASN A 49 10.25 -3.49 -20.15
CA ASN A 49 9.01 -4.10 -19.70
C ASN A 49 9.00 -4.41 -18.21
N VAL A 50 7.90 -4.03 -17.57
CA VAL A 50 7.67 -4.17 -16.12
C VAL A 50 6.46 -5.05 -15.86
N ALA A 51 6.60 -6.10 -15.06
CA ALA A 51 5.47 -6.81 -14.49
C ALA A 51 5.11 -6.18 -13.13
N ILE A 52 3.82 -5.88 -12.91
CA ILE A 52 3.36 -5.20 -11.69
C ILE A 52 2.30 -5.99 -10.95
N CYS A 53 2.32 -5.90 -9.61
CA CYS A 53 1.26 -6.43 -8.76
C CYS A 53 1.07 -5.51 -7.54
N GLY A 54 -0.06 -4.80 -7.51
CA GLY A 54 -0.37 -3.86 -6.45
C GLY A 54 -0.54 -2.42 -6.95
N TYR A 55 -0.72 -1.50 -6.02
CA TYR A 55 -0.89 -0.08 -6.30
C TYR A 55 0.44 0.66 -6.21
N HIS A 56 0.84 1.33 -7.29
CA HIS A 56 2.15 1.98 -7.39
C HIS A 56 2.08 3.46 -7.79
N GLY A 57 1.02 4.14 -7.42
CA GLY A 57 0.84 5.58 -7.70
C GLY A 57 0.02 5.88 -8.95
N TRP A 58 0.29 7.04 -9.56
CA TRP A 58 -0.52 7.60 -10.65
C TRP A 58 0.32 8.04 -11.86
N HIS A 59 1.64 7.81 -11.83
CA HIS A 59 2.53 8.23 -12.91
C HIS A 59 2.31 7.40 -14.18
N ASP A 60 2.63 7.98 -15.32
CA ASP A 60 2.34 7.43 -16.65
C ASP A 60 2.82 6.00 -16.84
N TRP A 61 4.01 5.66 -16.33
CA TRP A 61 4.57 4.32 -16.44
C TRP A 61 3.65 3.25 -15.81
N TYR A 62 2.94 3.60 -14.73
CA TYR A 62 2.02 2.69 -14.03
C TYR A 62 0.66 2.65 -14.71
N LEU A 63 0.09 3.83 -15.03
CA LEU A 63 -1.21 3.94 -15.69
C LEU A 63 -1.18 3.41 -17.12
N SER A 64 -0.01 3.31 -17.74
CA SER A 64 0.16 2.71 -19.08
C SER A 64 -0.33 1.27 -19.17
N ALA A 65 -0.40 0.54 -18.06
CA ALA A 65 -1.02 -0.79 -18.02
C ALA A 65 -2.47 -0.78 -18.51
N ASN A 66 -3.25 0.28 -18.25
CA ASN A 66 -4.64 0.41 -18.71
C ASN A 66 -4.78 0.80 -20.20
N LEU A 67 -3.68 1.14 -20.89
CA LEU A 67 -3.70 1.28 -22.35
C LEU A 67 -3.96 -0.06 -23.07
N ASN A 68 -3.86 -1.17 -22.37
CA ASN A 68 -4.13 -2.53 -22.85
C ASN A 68 -5.55 -3.01 -22.50
N LYS A 69 -6.57 -2.15 -22.63
CA LYS A 69 -8.00 -2.47 -22.39
C LYS A 69 -8.41 -2.64 -20.92
N GLY A 70 -7.90 -1.77 -20.05
CA GLY A 70 -8.37 -1.72 -18.65
C GLY A 70 -7.87 -2.86 -17.77
N GLU A 71 -6.70 -3.42 -18.07
CA GLU A 71 -6.12 -4.55 -17.32
C GLU A 71 -5.92 -4.28 -15.82
N LEU A 72 -5.78 -3.00 -15.39
CA LEU A 72 -5.77 -2.65 -13.97
C LEU A 72 -7.16 -2.66 -13.31
N ASP A 73 -8.25 -2.76 -14.12
CA ASP A 73 -9.61 -2.78 -13.58
C ASP A 73 -9.88 -4.06 -12.76
N GLU A 74 -9.19 -5.13 -13.08
CA GLU A 74 -9.21 -6.41 -12.36
C GLU A 74 -8.23 -6.44 -11.18
N HIS A 75 -7.45 -5.36 -11.00
CA HIS A 75 -6.44 -5.19 -9.97
C HIS A 75 -6.98 -4.49 -8.72
N ILE A 76 -6.10 -3.88 -7.91
CA ILE A 76 -6.44 -3.28 -6.61
C ILE A 76 -7.39 -2.09 -6.72
N ILE A 77 -7.35 -1.31 -7.82
CA ILE A 77 -8.21 -0.14 -8.04
C ILE A 77 -8.76 -0.19 -9.48
N PRO A 78 -9.96 -0.71 -9.67
CA PRO A 78 -10.60 -0.72 -10.99
C PRO A 78 -10.91 0.70 -11.48
N GLY A 79 -10.93 0.89 -12.81
CA GLY A 79 -11.35 2.12 -13.46
C GLY A 79 -10.40 3.30 -13.34
N LEU A 80 -9.08 3.08 -13.19
CA LEU A 80 -8.11 4.18 -13.20
C LEU A 80 -8.10 4.89 -14.56
N PRO A 81 -8.46 6.21 -14.61
CA PRO A 81 -8.51 6.94 -15.88
C PRO A 81 -7.11 7.11 -16.49
N ILE A 82 -7.04 6.90 -17.80
CA ILE A 82 -5.79 6.99 -18.58
C ILE A 82 -5.71 8.26 -19.44
N LYS A 83 -6.66 9.19 -19.30
CA LYS A 83 -6.64 10.43 -20.07
C LYS A 83 -5.36 11.22 -19.77
N GLY A 84 -4.58 11.51 -20.80
CA GLY A 84 -3.29 12.19 -20.69
C GLY A 84 -2.07 11.26 -20.66
N VAL A 85 -2.25 9.96 -20.50
CA VAL A 85 -1.14 8.99 -20.58
C VAL A 85 -0.69 8.82 -22.04
N PRO A 86 0.61 8.96 -22.39
CA PRO A 86 1.10 8.80 -23.73
C PRO A 86 0.83 7.40 -24.30
N LYS A 87 0.29 7.33 -25.52
CA LYS A 87 -0.10 6.06 -26.14
C LYS A 87 1.08 5.13 -26.48
N ASN A 88 2.25 5.68 -26.69
CA ASN A 88 3.47 4.93 -26.98
C ASN A 88 4.01 4.14 -25.78
N LEU A 89 3.51 4.40 -24.57
CA LEU A 89 3.79 3.59 -23.37
C LEU A 89 2.98 2.28 -23.33
N LYS A 90 2.09 2.06 -24.29
CA LYS A 90 1.37 0.79 -24.42
C LYS A 90 2.35 -0.38 -24.51
N ASN A 91 2.03 -1.48 -23.85
CA ASN A 91 2.87 -2.70 -23.81
C ASN A 91 4.25 -2.54 -23.12
N THR A 92 4.36 -1.61 -22.18
CA THR A 92 5.56 -1.48 -21.33
C THR A 92 5.31 -1.91 -19.87
N THR A 93 4.05 -1.99 -19.44
CA THR A 93 3.66 -2.37 -18.08
C THR A 93 2.54 -3.39 -18.11
N PHE A 94 2.74 -4.51 -17.42
CA PHE A 94 1.87 -5.68 -17.46
C PHE A 94 1.46 -6.09 -16.05
N PRO A 95 0.17 -6.03 -15.68
CA PRO A 95 -0.29 -6.49 -14.38
C PRO A 95 -0.36 -8.03 -14.30
N PHE A 96 -0.17 -8.56 -13.10
CA PHE A 96 -0.43 -9.95 -12.76
C PHE A 96 -1.12 -10.06 -11.41
N GLU A 97 -1.91 -11.12 -11.22
CA GLU A 97 -2.64 -11.37 -9.99
C GLU A 97 -1.72 -11.79 -8.84
N TYR A 98 -2.00 -11.26 -7.65
CA TYR A 98 -1.29 -11.65 -6.45
C TYR A 98 -1.53 -13.13 -6.12
N ASN A 99 -0.46 -13.86 -5.76
CA ASN A 99 -0.49 -15.31 -5.53
C ASN A 99 -0.71 -16.18 -6.78
N ASN A 100 -0.69 -15.63 -7.98
CA ASN A 100 -0.77 -16.37 -9.24
C ASN A 100 0.61 -16.47 -9.90
N PHE A 101 1.48 -17.33 -9.33
CA PHE A 101 2.84 -17.52 -9.84
C PHE A 101 2.88 -18.06 -11.27
N ARG A 102 1.89 -18.86 -11.68
CA ARG A 102 1.80 -19.41 -13.04
C ARG A 102 1.64 -18.27 -14.05
N GLN A 103 0.71 -17.35 -13.82
CA GLN A 103 0.48 -16.18 -14.67
C GLN A 103 1.76 -15.32 -14.77
N LEU A 104 2.44 -15.05 -13.64
CA LEU A 104 3.70 -14.31 -13.65
C LEU A 104 4.78 -14.99 -14.48
N LYS A 105 4.93 -16.33 -14.36
CA LYS A 105 5.90 -17.10 -15.14
C LYS A 105 5.62 -17.01 -16.64
N GLU A 106 4.37 -17.20 -17.06
CA GLU A 106 3.94 -17.05 -18.45
C GLU A 106 4.21 -15.66 -19.00
N LEU A 107 3.95 -14.62 -18.18
CA LEU A 107 4.22 -13.23 -18.53
C LEU A 107 5.71 -12.98 -18.77
N VAL A 108 6.57 -13.48 -17.88
CA VAL A 108 8.03 -13.36 -17.99
C VAL A 108 8.56 -14.07 -19.24
N GLU A 109 7.98 -15.21 -19.62
CA GLU A 109 8.39 -15.95 -20.81
C GLU A 109 7.98 -15.25 -22.12
N LYS A 110 6.82 -14.55 -22.12
CA LYS A 110 6.23 -13.96 -23.34
C LYS A 110 6.58 -12.50 -23.59
N LYS A 111 6.96 -11.73 -22.55
CA LYS A 111 6.99 -10.25 -22.60
C LYS A 111 8.37 -9.62 -22.35
N ASN A 112 9.45 -10.37 -22.38
CA ASN A 112 10.82 -9.84 -22.15
C ASN A 112 10.89 -8.92 -20.91
N ILE A 113 10.33 -9.39 -19.77
CA ILE A 113 10.27 -8.62 -18.52
C ILE A 113 11.68 -8.39 -17.97
N GLY A 114 12.00 -7.13 -17.64
CA GLY A 114 13.24 -6.75 -16.96
C GLY A 114 13.07 -6.43 -15.49
N VAL A 115 11.84 -6.07 -15.10
CA VAL A 115 11.52 -5.64 -13.73
C VAL A 115 10.23 -6.31 -13.26
N ILE A 116 10.25 -6.87 -12.07
CA ILE A 116 9.03 -7.26 -11.34
C ILE A 116 8.88 -6.31 -10.15
N LYS A 117 7.77 -5.60 -10.10
CA LYS A 117 7.44 -4.69 -9.01
C LYS A 117 6.14 -5.09 -8.34
N MET A 118 6.16 -5.30 -7.02
CA MET A 118 4.99 -5.75 -6.29
C MET A 118 4.95 -5.27 -4.84
N GLU A 119 3.76 -5.20 -4.25
CA GLU A 119 3.60 -5.09 -2.80
C GLU A 119 3.86 -6.45 -2.16
N VAL A 120 4.51 -6.48 -0.99
CA VAL A 120 4.79 -7.74 -0.26
C VAL A 120 3.49 -8.36 0.27
N ALA A 121 2.64 -7.55 0.88
CA ALA A 121 1.29 -7.89 1.26
C ALA A 121 0.50 -6.61 1.58
N ARG A 122 -0.79 -6.62 1.29
CA ARG A 122 -1.70 -5.54 1.63
C ARG A 122 -3.08 -6.06 2.02
N SER A 123 -3.89 -6.43 1.06
CA SER A 123 -5.23 -6.98 1.28
C SER A 123 -5.21 -8.49 1.47
N THR A 124 -4.20 -9.15 0.91
CA THR A 124 -4.02 -10.61 0.95
C THR A 124 -2.61 -10.93 1.40
N GLN A 125 -2.45 -12.00 2.16
CA GLN A 125 -1.14 -12.52 2.54
C GLN A 125 -0.55 -13.38 1.39
N PRO A 126 0.78 -13.44 1.26
CA PRO A 126 1.39 -14.34 0.30
C PRO A 126 1.10 -15.80 0.67
N LYS A 127 0.69 -16.59 -0.32
CA LYS A 127 0.61 -18.04 -0.17
C LYS A 127 2.01 -18.61 0.11
N LYS A 128 2.03 -19.83 0.68
CA LYS A 128 3.29 -20.53 0.94
C LYS A 128 4.18 -20.51 -0.30
N ASP A 129 5.45 -20.17 -0.11
CA ASP A 129 6.51 -20.14 -1.12
C ASP A 129 6.30 -19.17 -2.31
N PHE A 130 5.23 -18.37 -2.32
CA PHE A 130 4.97 -17.46 -3.44
C PHE A 130 6.11 -16.43 -3.63
N LEU A 131 6.50 -15.71 -2.59
CA LEU A 131 7.56 -14.70 -2.68
C LEU A 131 8.93 -15.32 -2.96
N GLN A 132 9.21 -16.52 -2.39
CA GLN A 132 10.42 -17.27 -2.64
C GLN A 132 10.51 -17.71 -4.12
N ASN A 133 9.39 -18.15 -4.69
CA ASN A 133 9.33 -18.54 -6.10
C ASN A 133 9.50 -17.32 -7.02
N VAL A 134 8.92 -16.17 -6.67
CA VAL A 134 9.16 -14.92 -7.40
C VAL A 134 10.64 -14.55 -7.36
N ARG A 135 11.30 -14.62 -6.19
CA ARG A 135 12.75 -14.34 -6.07
C ARG A 135 13.60 -15.29 -6.89
N LYS A 136 13.28 -16.60 -6.85
CA LYS A 136 13.98 -17.63 -7.65
C LYS A 136 13.84 -17.36 -9.15
N LEU A 137 12.64 -16.98 -9.60
CA LEU A 137 12.38 -16.62 -11.00
C LEU A 137 13.21 -15.40 -11.42
N CYS A 138 13.25 -14.35 -10.60
CA CYS A 138 14.04 -13.16 -10.85
C CYS A 138 15.53 -13.49 -10.97
N ASN A 139 16.07 -14.29 -10.06
CA ASN A 139 17.47 -14.71 -10.10
C ASN A 139 17.80 -15.51 -11.38
N LYS A 140 16.92 -16.46 -11.76
CA LYS A 140 17.11 -17.29 -12.97
C LYS A 140 17.07 -16.47 -14.27
N LYS A 141 16.27 -15.41 -14.32
CA LYS A 141 16.01 -14.62 -15.53
C LYS A 141 16.71 -13.26 -15.56
N ASN A 142 17.55 -12.96 -14.58
CA ASN A 142 18.21 -11.65 -14.40
C ASN A 142 17.19 -10.50 -14.41
N ILE A 143 16.13 -10.63 -13.62
CA ILE A 143 15.06 -9.64 -13.48
C ILE A 143 15.26 -8.90 -12.16
N VAL A 144 15.17 -7.58 -12.19
CA VAL A 144 15.21 -6.74 -10.97
C VAL A 144 13.89 -6.88 -10.21
N LEU A 145 13.96 -7.34 -8.96
CA LEU A 145 12.80 -7.43 -8.07
C LEU A 145 12.71 -6.20 -7.18
N ILE A 146 11.58 -5.49 -7.26
CA ILE A 146 11.27 -4.35 -6.41
C ILE A 146 10.10 -4.67 -5.49
N PHE A 147 10.27 -4.52 -4.18
CA PHE A 147 9.16 -4.54 -3.23
C PHE A 147 8.72 -3.11 -2.89
N ASP A 148 7.45 -2.80 -3.21
CA ASP A 148 6.82 -1.56 -2.78
C ASP A 148 6.28 -1.73 -1.36
N GLU A 149 7.01 -1.21 -0.41
CA GLU A 149 6.66 -1.24 1.00
C GLU A 149 6.26 0.14 1.55
N CYS A 150 5.87 1.05 0.68
CA CYS A 150 5.34 2.35 1.10
C CYS A 150 4.14 2.23 2.05
N THR A 151 3.34 1.15 1.90
CA THR A 151 2.19 0.91 2.78
C THR A 151 2.50 -0.05 3.93
N SER A 152 3.27 -1.11 3.68
CA SER A 152 3.53 -2.20 4.63
C SER A 152 4.73 -1.96 5.55
N GLY A 153 5.72 -1.20 5.11
CA GLY A 153 6.95 -0.96 5.86
C GLY A 153 6.73 -0.33 7.24
N PHE A 154 7.56 -0.72 8.19
CA PHE A 154 7.58 -0.24 9.58
C PHE A 154 6.31 -0.48 10.41
N ARG A 155 5.42 -1.38 9.98
CA ARG A 155 4.18 -1.67 10.70
C ARG A 155 4.18 -3.00 11.43
N GLN A 156 4.73 -4.06 10.85
CA GLN A 156 4.77 -5.42 11.44
C GLN A 156 6.19 -5.92 11.67
N THR A 157 7.16 -5.18 11.20
CA THR A 157 8.60 -5.37 11.44
C THR A 157 9.24 -4.01 11.67
N PHE A 158 10.40 -4.00 12.29
CA PHE A 158 11.25 -2.82 12.30
C PHE A 158 12.06 -2.80 10.99
N GLY A 159 11.45 -2.26 9.95
CA GLY A 159 11.91 -2.28 8.56
C GLY A 159 10.85 -2.78 7.59
N GLY A 160 11.29 -3.42 6.51
CA GLY A 160 10.42 -3.96 5.48
C GLY A 160 9.67 -5.22 5.93
N MET A 161 8.43 -5.37 5.47
CA MET A 161 7.60 -6.54 5.74
C MET A 161 8.17 -7.83 5.10
N HIS A 162 8.95 -7.70 4.01
CA HIS A 162 9.64 -8.82 3.36
C HIS A 162 10.50 -9.64 4.33
N LYS A 163 10.98 -9.03 5.41
CA LYS A 163 11.76 -9.70 6.47
C LYS A 163 10.99 -10.85 7.13
N LEU A 164 9.64 -10.76 7.22
CA LEU A 164 8.80 -11.83 7.77
C LEU A 164 8.85 -13.11 6.92
N TYR A 165 9.15 -12.96 5.63
CA TYR A 165 9.14 -14.06 4.66
C TYR A 165 10.54 -14.52 4.25
N GLY A 166 11.59 -13.89 4.80
CA GLY A 166 12.98 -14.23 4.48
C GLY A 166 13.36 -14.00 3.02
N VAL A 167 12.72 -13.05 2.32
CA VAL A 167 12.95 -12.78 0.90
C VAL A 167 13.48 -11.37 0.71
N ASN A 168 14.74 -11.25 0.28
CA ASN A 168 15.34 -9.96 -0.02
C ASN A 168 15.11 -9.60 -1.50
N PRO A 169 14.57 -8.39 -1.80
CA PRO A 169 14.48 -7.87 -3.15
C PRO A 169 15.84 -7.33 -3.62
N ASP A 170 15.88 -6.82 -4.85
CA ASP A 170 17.01 -6.04 -5.33
C ASP A 170 16.85 -4.56 -4.96
N MET A 171 15.60 -4.10 -4.85
CA MET A 171 15.23 -2.77 -4.38
C MET A 171 13.98 -2.83 -3.51
N ALA A 172 13.86 -1.96 -2.54
CA ALA A 172 12.62 -1.74 -1.79
C ALA A 172 12.32 -0.24 -1.62
N MET A 173 11.05 0.07 -1.41
CA MET A 173 10.61 1.44 -1.22
C MET A 173 9.87 1.59 0.08
N PHE A 174 10.12 2.68 0.80
CA PHE A 174 9.43 3.02 2.03
C PHE A 174 8.86 4.44 1.98
N GLY A 175 7.76 4.65 2.68
CA GLY A 175 7.08 5.93 2.78
C GLY A 175 6.07 5.89 3.91
N LYS A 176 5.05 6.73 3.88
CA LYS A 176 3.96 6.77 4.86
C LYS A 176 4.44 6.68 6.33
N ALA A 177 4.53 5.46 6.90
CA ALA A 177 4.98 5.23 8.26
C ALA A 177 6.41 5.71 8.53
N LEU A 178 7.29 5.74 7.52
CA LEU A 178 8.66 6.26 7.63
C LEU A 178 8.65 7.74 8.04
N GLY A 179 7.87 8.56 7.35
CA GLY A 179 7.76 10.00 7.65
C GLY A 179 6.73 10.34 8.71
N ASN A 180 5.80 9.40 9.00
CA ASN A 180 4.74 9.55 10.00
C ASN A 180 3.98 10.89 9.92
N GLY A 181 3.61 11.30 8.70
CA GLY A 181 2.89 12.55 8.39
C GLY A 181 3.75 13.56 7.64
N TYR A 182 5.07 13.44 7.65
CA TYR A 182 5.96 14.28 6.86
C TYR A 182 6.27 13.66 5.49
N ALA A 183 6.51 14.53 4.51
CA ALA A 183 6.75 14.12 3.13
C ALA A 183 8.18 13.59 2.95
N ILE A 184 8.36 12.30 3.14
CA ILE A 184 9.60 11.57 2.87
C ILE A 184 9.29 10.16 2.38
N THR A 185 10.01 9.74 1.35
CA THR A 185 10.05 8.36 0.85
C THR A 185 11.49 7.99 0.54
N SER A 186 11.79 6.72 0.57
CA SER A 186 13.10 6.19 0.22
C SER A 186 13.01 5.06 -0.79
N VAL A 187 13.98 4.98 -1.66
CA VAL A 187 14.30 3.84 -2.51
C VAL A 187 15.64 3.31 -2.02
N ILE A 188 15.65 2.08 -1.53
CA ILE A 188 16.88 1.41 -1.08
C ILE A 188 17.17 0.22 -1.99
N GLY A 189 18.42 -0.18 -2.12
CA GLY A 189 18.73 -1.34 -2.95
C GLY A 189 20.20 -1.74 -2.95
N LYS A 190 20.46 -2.85 -3.64
CA LYS A 190 21.80 -3.35 -3.87
C LYS A 190 22.61 -2.37 -4.72
N LYS A 191 23.87 -2.21 -4.43
CA LYS A 191 24.79 -1.34 -5.20
C LYS A 191 24.78 -1.67 -6.68
N SER A 192 24.78 -2.97 -7.02
CA SER A 192 24.75 -3.45 -8.41
C SER A 192 23.56 -2.97 -9.25
N VAL A 193 22.45 -2.59 -8.60
CA VAL A 193 21.25 -2.04 -9.27
C VAL A 193 21.19 -0.53 -9.08
N MET A 194 21.37 -0.04 -7.87
CA MET A 194 21.17 1.37 -7.51
C MET A 194 22.23 2.29 -8.15
N GLN A 195 23.39 1.77 -8.51
CA GLN A 195 24.45 2.55 -9.15
C GLN A 195 24.05 3.10 -10.52
N GLU A 196 23.09 2.44 -11.19
CA GLU A 196 22.54 2.95 -12.46
C GLU A 196 21.80 4.29 -12.31
N ALA A 197 21.50 4.71 -11.09
CA ALA A 197 21.02 6.06 -10.82
C ALA A 197 22.04 7.15 -11.24
N GLN A 198 23.33 6.83 -11.28
CA GLN A 198 24.38 7.76 -11.69
C GLN A 198 24.39 7.95 -13.23
N ASN A 199 23.95 6.94 -13.96
CA ASN A 199 23.85 6.94 -15.42
C ASN A 199 22.48 7.46 -15.92
N SER A 200 21.59 7.84 -14.99
CA SER A 200 20.24 8.33 -15.27
C SER A 200 20.05 9.74 -14.72
N PHE A 201 19.45 10.63 -15.51
CA PHE A 201 19.09 11.95 -14.99
C PHE A 201 17.88 11.81 -14.03
N ILE A 202 18.16 11.85 -12.73
CA ILE A 202 17.18 11.75 -11.65
C ILE A 202 17.47 12.88 -10.67
N SER A 203 16.66 13.93 -10.66
CA SER A 203 16.90 15.13 -9.87
C SER A 203 15.63 15.80 -9.40
N SER A 204 15.67 16.42 -8.24
CA SER A 204 14.67 17.34 -7.73
C SER A 204 15.29 18.26 -6.68
N THR A 205 14.93 19.54 -6.71
CA THR A 205 15.44 20.56 -5.77
C THR A 205 15.13 20.23 -4.31
N PHE A 206 13.91 19.72 -4.04
CA PHE A 206 13.45 19.48 -2.66
C PHE A 206 13.85 18.13 -2.09
N TRP A 207 14.55 17.27 -2.80
CA TRP A 207 14.92 15.96 -2.26
C TRP A 207 16.01 16.02 -1.19
N THR A 208 16.75 17.12 -1.13
CA THR A 208 17.80 17.38 -0.12
C THR A 208 17.34 18.32 1.01
N GLU A 209 16.02 18.58 1.15
CA GLU A 209 15.50 19.33 2.28
C GLU A 209 15.60 18.51 3.58
N ARG A 210 15.73 19.22 4.70
CA ARG A 210 16.07 18.63 5.99
C ARG A 210 14.89 18.08 6.79
N ILE A 211 13.67 18.60 6.58
CA ILE A 211 12.48 18.31 7.42
C ILE A 211 12.11 16.82 7.36
N GLY A 212 12.01 16.26 6.16
CA GLY A 212 11.64 14.85 5.95
C GLY A 212 12.62 13.88 6.61
N PRO A 213 13.94 13.98 6.36
CA PRO A 213 14.94 13.15 7.03
C PRO A 213 14.94 13.27 8.55
N SER A 214 14.81 14.49 9.10
CA SER A 214 14.73 14.70 10.56
C SER A 214 13.51 14.01 11.17
N ALA A 215 12.34 14.17 10.54
CA ALA A 215 11.11 13.52 10.98
C ALA A 215 11.21 11.99 10.91
N ALA A 216 11.82 11.45 9.85
CA ALA A 216 12.01 10.01 9.70
C ALA A 216 12.97 9.44 10.76
N LEU A 217 14.06 10.11 11.08
CA LEU A 217 15.00 9.69 12.13
C LEU A 217 14.30 9.60 13.49
N ILE A 218 13.56 10.64 13.89
CA ILE A 218 12.79 10.65 15.15
C ILE A 218 11.69 9.58 15.12
N THR A 219 11.05 9.37 13.98
CA THR A 219 10.08 8.29 13.82
C THR A 219 10.71 6.92 14.05
N LEU A 220 11.86 6.63 13.43
CA LEU A 220 12.57 5.36 13.59
C LEU A 220 13.04 5.15 15.06
N GLU A 221 13.53 6.19 15.70
CA GLU A 221 13.90 6.14 17.12
C GLU A 221 12.68 5.81 18.00
N THR A 222 11.56 6.51 17.78
CA THR A 222 10.31 6.27 18.52
C THR A 222 9.78 4.86 18.29
N LEU A 223 9.77 4.38 17.04
CA LEU A 223 9.37 3.01 16.70
C LEU A 223 10.26 1.98 17.44
N LYS A 224 11.58 2.20 17.46
CA LYS A 224 12.54 1.33 18.17
C LYS A 224 12.27 1.32 19.69
N LYS A 225 12.12 2.50 20.31
CA LYS A 225 11.84 2.67 21.73
C LYS A 225 10.54 2.00 22.17
N THR A 226 9.47 2.19 21.40
CA THR A 226 8.15 1.65 21.71
C THR A 226 7.95 0.21 21.27
N LYS A 227 8.84 -0.35 20.43
CA LYS A 227 8.68 -1.65 19.78
C LYS A 227 7.32 -1.75 19.06
N SER A 228 6.91 -0.67 18.41
CA SER A 228 5.57 -0.49 17.82
C SER A 228 5.16 -1.60 16.87
N TRP A 229 6.09 -2.21 16.13
CA TRP A 229 5.84 -3.35 15.23
C TRP A 229 5.31 -4.60 15.94
N LYS A 230 5.41 -4.70 17.27
CA LYS A 230 4.76 -5.73 18.09
C LYS A 230 3.35 -5.32 18.50
N ILE A 231 3.18 -4.03 18.76
CA ILE A 231 1.93 -3.43 19.24
C ILE A 231 0.88 -3.35 18.14
N LEU A 232 1.27 -2.77 16.98
CA LEU A 232 0.34 -2.50 15.89
C LEU A 232 -0.42 -3.76 15.41
N PRO A 233 0.25 -4.90 15.12
CA PRO A 233 -0.46 -6.11 14.72
C PRO A 233 -1.31 -6.71 15.86
N ARG A 234 -0.92 -6.57 17.11
CA ARG A 234 -1.73 -7.02 18.26
C ARG A 234 -3.04 -6.25 18.34
N VAL A 235 -2.96 -4.92 18.32
CA VAL A 235 -4.14 -4.04 18.35
C VAL A 235 -5.06 -4.31 17.14
N GLY A 236 -4.49 -4.48 15.96
CA GLY A 236 -5.29 -4.75 14.77
C GLY A 236 -6.00 -6.11 14.80
N LYS A 237 -5.37 -7.15 15.40
CA LYS A 237 -6.04 -8.43 15.65
C LYS A 237 -7.21 -8.27 16.62
N GLU A 238 -7.03 -7.48 17.68
CA GLU A 238 -8.10 -7.17 18.62
C GLU A 238 -9.28 -6.46 17.93
N ILE A 239 -8.97 -5.45 17.10
CA ILE A 239 -9.99 -4.73 16.32
C ILE A 239 -10.74 -5.69 15.41
N SER A 240 -10.02 -6.53 14.67
CA SER A 240 -10.63 -7.53 13.77
C SER A 240 -11.53 -8.50 14.52
N TYR A 241 -11.11 -8.97 15.68
CA TYR A 241 -11.91 -9.88 16.51
C TYR A 241 -13.20 -9.21 17.00
N LYS A 242 -13.12 -7.98 17.53
CA LYS A 242 -14.30 -7.23 17.97
C LYS A 242 -15.24 -6.89 16.81
N TRP A 243 -14.73 -6.52 15.64
CA TRP A 243 -15.55 -6.35 14.44
C TRP A 243 -16.32 -7.62 14.10
N LYS A 244 -15.64 -8.76 14.08
CA LYS A 244 -16.26 -10.05 13.80
C LYS A 244 -17.41 -10.33 14.75
N LYS A 245 -17.21 -10.16 16.06
CA LYS A 245 -18.24 -10.36 17.08
C LYS A 245 -19.46 -9.45 16.91
N ILE A 246 -19.22 -8.17 16.58
CA ILE A 246 -20.32 -7.23 16.35
C ILE A 246 -21.08 -7.60 15.06
N PHE A 247 -20.40 -7.96 13.97
CA PHE A 247 -21.07 -8.39 12.74
C PHE A 247 -21.90 -9.67 12.95
N GLU A 248 -21.36 -10.64 13.66
CA GLU A 248 -22.07 -11.89 14.02
C GLU A 248 -23.32 -11.62 14.83
N SER A 249 -23.31 -10.68 15.80
CA SER A 249 -24.48 -10.36 16.64
C SER A 249 -25.65 -9.74 15.84
N PHE A 250 -25.39 -9.21 14.65
CA PHE A 250 -26.41 -8.67 13.74
C PHE A 250 -26.68 -9.57 12.53
N ASN A 251 -26.10 -10.77 12.45
CA ASN A 251 -26.19 -11.68 11.31
C ASN A 251 -25.80 -11.02 9.97
N LEU A 252 -24.78 -10.19 9.99
CA LEU A 252 -24.30 -9.52 8.79
C LEU A 252 -23.24 -10.37 8.09
N ASP A 253 -23.48 -10.67 6.80
CA ASP A 253 -22.48 -11.29 5.94
C ASP A 253 -21.36 -10.28 5.64
N THR A 254 -20.16 -10.59 6.16
CA THR A 254 -19.01 -9.69 6.09
C THR A 254 -17.72 -10.48 5.87
N THR A 255 -16.76 -9.81 5.23
CA THR A 255 -15.40 -10.31 5.09
C THR A 255 -14.44 -9.39 5.84
N ILE A 256 -13.56 -9.96 6.68
CA ILE A 256 -12.46 -9.23 7.32
C ILE A 256 -11.18 -9.70 6.66
N PHE A 257 -10.36 -8.75 6.20
CA PHE A 257 -9.14 -9.01 5.41
C PHE A 257 -8.07 -7.96 5.72
N GLY A 258 -6.96 -7.98 4.97
CA GLY A 258 -5.83 -7.08 5.17
C GLY A 258 -4.72 -7.69 6.02
N THR A 259 -3.76 -6.87 6.40
CA THR A 259 -2.70 -7.29 7.30
C THR A 259 -3.08 -7.01 8.76
N PRO A 260 -2.50 -7.71 9.73
CA PRO A 260 -2.79 -7.46 11.14
C PRO A 260 -2.64 -6.01 11.58
N ALA A 261 -1.69 -5.26 11.02
CA ALA A 261 -1.53 -3.83 11.34
C ALA A 261 -2.42 -2.89 10.51
N MET A 262 -3.16 -3.43 9.55
CA MET A 262 -4.08 -2.68 8.67
C MET A 262 -5.32 -3.54 8.38
N PRO A 263 -6.12 -3.89 9.40
CA PRO A 263 -7.32 -4.67 9.18
C PRO A 263 -8.36 -3.88 8.38
N CYS A 264 -9.04 -4.58 7.50
CA CYS A 264 -10.13 -4.07 6.68
C CYS A 264 -11.36 -4.95 6.87
N PHE A 265 -12.55 -4.39 6.66
CA PHE A 265 -13.78 -5.18 6.52
C PHE A 265 -14.57 -4.76 5.29
N GLN A 266 -15.43 -5.66 4.85
CA GLN A 266 -16.39 -5.42 3.80
C GLN A 266 -17.72 -6.03 4.21
N ILE A 267 -18.81 -5.30 4.03
CA ILE A 267 -20.18 -5.84 4.12
C ILE A 267 -20.49 -6.39 2.73
N ASN A 268 -20.70 -7.70 2.63
CA ASN A 268 -20.84 -8.38 1.36
C ASN A 268 -22.18 -8.08 0.67
N GLY A 269 -22.20 -8.23 -0.66
CA GLY A 269 -23.39 -8.07 -1.50
C GLY A 269 -23.30 -6.91 -2.47
N LYS A 270 -24.31 -6.80 -3.35
CA LYS A 270 -24.36 -5.82 -4.45
C LYS A 270 -24.28 -4.35 -3.99
N GLU A 271 -24.64 -4.07 -2.74
CA GLU A 271 -24.66 -2.71 -2.18
C GLU A 271 -23.48 -2.41 -1.24
N SER A 272 -22.39 -3.17 -1.34
CA SER A 272 -21.20 -3.02 -0.49
C SER A 272 -20.72 -1.57 -0.40
N ASN A 273 -20.62 -0.86 -1.52
CA ASN A 273 -20.20 0.55 -1.57
C ASN A 273 -21.19 1.51 -0.90
N PHE A 274 -22.49 1.22 -0.99
CA PHE A 274 -23.50 1.98 -0.27
C PHE A 274 -23.29 1.83 1.25
N TYR A 275 -23.17 0.61 1.77
CA TYR A 275 -22.96 0.40 3.20
C TYR A 275 -21.61 0.97 3.69
N LYS A 276 -20.57 0.94 2.88
CA LYS A 276 -19.31 1.62 3.18
C LYS A 276 -19.51 3.12 3.35
N THR A 277 -20.28 3.75 2.46
CA THR A 277 -20.61 5.18 2.54
C THR A 277 -21.43 5.51 3.78
N VAL A 278 -22.46 4.71 4.04
CA VAL A 278 -23.31 4.84 5.24
C VAL A 278 -22.47 4.72 6.50
N PHE A 279 -21.59 3.74 6.57
CA PHE A 279 -20.69 3.54 7.70
C PHE A 279 -19.86 4.80 7.97
N THR A 280 -19.17 5.31 6.96
CA THR A 280 -18.33 6.52 7.09
C THR A 280 -19.17 7.74 7.52
N TYR A 281 -20.36 7.92 6.93
CA TYR A 281 -21.28 9.02 7.27
C TYR A 281 -21.75 8.94 8.72
N LEU A 282 -22.18 7.77 9.19
CA LEU A 282 -22.69 7.59 10.55
C LEU A 282 -21.58 7.73 11.61
N MET A 283 -20.38 7.21 11.33
CA MET A 283 -19.23 7.38 12.22
C MET A 283 -18.82 8.84 12.33
N LEU A 284 -18.85 9.59 11.21
CA LEU A 284 -18.57 11.02 11.21
C LEU A 284 -19.58 11.80 12.04
N LYS A 285 -20.89 11.43 12.04
CA LYS A 285 -21.90 12.01 12.91
C LYS A 285 -21.65 11.80 14.40
N LYS A 286 -20.81 10.81 14.74
CA LYS A 286 -20.33 10.53 16.10
C LYS A 286 -18.96 11.15 16.40
N ASN A 287 -18.50 12.10 15.55
CA ASN A 287 -17.19 12.73 15.61
C ASN A 287 -16.03 11.73 15.55
N ILE A 288 -16.18 10.69 14.72
CA ILE A 288 -15.14 9.70 14.45
C ILE A 288 -14.92 9.63 12.95
N LEU A 289 -13.73 10.07 12.50
CA LEU A 289 -13.30 9.93 11.12
C LEU A 289 -12.85 8.48 10.90
N ALA A 290 -13.78 7.66 10.40
CA ALA A 290 -13.56 6.24 10.18
C ALA A 290 -13.91 5.81 8.75
N SER A 291 -13.24 4.80 8.28
CA SER A 291 -13.51 4.07 7.05
C SER A 291 -13.57 2.56 7.38
N ASN A 292 -13.74 1.73 6.37
CA ASN A 292 -13.71 0.28 6.49
C ASN A 292 -12.27 -0.30 6.67
N VAL A 293 -11.29 0.54 6.91
CA VAL A 293 -9.90 0.18 7.21
C VAL A 293 -9.39 0.96 8.41
N VAL A 294 -8.61 0.29 9.26
CA VAL A 294 -7.89 0.94 10.35
C VAL A 294 -6.39 0.78 10.13
N PHE A 295 -5.70 1.89 9.98
CA PHE A 295 -4.24 1.93 10.08
C PHE A 295 -3.88 2.05 11.55
N THR A 296 -3.46 0.95 12.16
CA THR A 296 -3.17 0.94 13.60
C THR A 296 -2.00 1.84 13.95
N SER A 297 -2.08 2.43 15.12
CA SER A 297 -1.01 3.23 15.72
C SER A 297 -0.89 2.91 17.22
N ILE A 298 0.19 3.38 17.85
CA ILE A 298 0.41 3.12 19.29
C ILE A 298 -0.65 3.76 20.18
N VAL A 299 -1.30 4.84 19.74
CA VAL A 299 -2.38 5.47 20.50
C VAL A 299 -3.64 4.60 20.59
N HIS A 300 -3.81 3.65 19.68
CA HIS A 300 -4.92 2.68 19.74
C HIS A 300 -4.76 1.62 20.85
N GLN A 301 -3.67 1.66 21.65
CA GLN A 301 -3.58 0.90 22.89
C GLN A 301 -4.42 1.49 24.03
N ASN A 302 -4.90 2.72 23.86
CA ASN A 302 -5.71 3.38 24.89
C ASN A 302 -7.14 2.80 24.89
N ASP A 303 -7.50 2.12 25.97
CA ASP A 303 -8.80 1.47 26.11
C ASP A 303 -9.98 2.44 25.98
N LYS A 304 -9.83 3.69 26.43
CA LYS A 304 -10.89 4.72 26.30
C LYS A 304 -11.13 5.06 24.85
N ILE A 305 -10.06 5.15 24.02
CA ILE A 305 -10.16 5.42 22.59
C ILE A 305 -10.83 4.25 21.87
N LEU A 306 -10.38 3.03 22.14
CA LEU A 306 -10.98 1.84 21.54
C LEU A 306 -12.44 1.63 22.01
N LYS A 307 -12.72 1.85 23.27
CA LYS A 307 -14.10 1.78 23.79
C LYS A 307 -15.01 2.74 23.04
N ARG A 308 -14.67 4.03 22.96
CA ARG A 308 -15.42 5.04 22.21
C ARG A 308 -15.67 4.63 20.76
N TYR A 309 -14.62 4.10 20.09
CA TYR A 309 -14.72 3.62 18.72
C TYR A 309 -15.71 2.45 18.62
N PHE A 310 -15.62 1.45 19.48
CA PHE A 310 -16.49 0.25 19.42
C PHE A 310 -17.93 0.55 19.82
N ASP A 311 -18.16 1.44 20.77
CA ASP A 311 -19.53 1.89 21.11
C ASP A 311 -20.18 2.55 19.87
N ALA A 312 -19.48 3.45 19.20
CA ALA A 312 -19.95 4.08 17.98
C ALA A 312 -20.09 3.10 16.81
N PHE A 313 -19.16 2.15 16.68
CA PHE A 313 -19.18 1.09 15.67
C PHE A 313 -20.41 0.19 15.86
N TYR A 314 -20.67 -0.28 17.07
CA TYR A 314 -21.82 -1.13 17.39
C TYR A 314 -23.14 -0.46 16.99
N GLU A 315 -23.38 0.79 17.40
CA GLU A 315 -24.58 1.53 17.04
C GLU A 315 -24.69 1.75 15.53
N THR A 316 -23.56 2.03 14.86
CA THR A 316 -23.53 2.19 13.40
C THR A 316 -23.90 0.90 12.68
N ILE A 317 -23.37 -0.24 13.13
CA ILE A 317 -23.67 -1.54 12.53
C ILE A 317 -25.12 -1.97 12.81
N LYS A 318 -25.66 -1.63 13.97
CA LYS A 318 -27.10 -1.81 14.27
C LYS A 318 -27.95 -1.08 13.23
N ILE A 319 -27.70 0.21 12.99
CA ILE A 319 -28.43 0.99 11.98
C ILE A 319 -28.28 0.35 10.58
N ILE A 320 -27.09 -0.07 10.20
CA ILE A 320 -26.86 -0.72 8.90
C ILE A 320 -27.64 -2.04 8.79
N SER A 321 -27.72 -2.82 9.86
CA SER A 321 -28.54 -4.04 9.89
C SER A 321 -30.02 -3.73 9.67
N ASP A 322 -30.54 -2.69 10.31
CA ASP A 322 -31.94 -2.26 10.17
C ASP A 322 -32.23 -1.73 8.74
N LEU A 323 -31.28 -1.02 8.14
CA LEU A 323 -31.37 -0.57 6.74
C LEU A 323 -31.45 -1.71 5.74
N LYS A 324 -30.80 -2.85 6.01
CA LYS A 324 -30.91 -4.05 5.18
C LYS A 324 -32.30 -4.66 5.22
N LYS A 325 -33.03 -4.48 6.32
CA LYS A 325 -34.37 -5.06 6.56
C LYS A 325 -35.51 -4.11 6.16
N ASN A 326 -35.26 -2.78 6.15
CA ASN A 326 -36.32 -1.78 5.96
C ASN A 326 -36.00 -0.82 4.81
N LYS A 327 -36.71 -0.98 3.68
CA LYS A 327 -36.54 -0.18 2.47
C LYS A 327 -36.85 1.31 2.69
N LYS A 328 -37.91 1.66 3.47
CA LYS A 328 -38.29 3.06 3.71
C LYS A 328 -37.19 3.84 4.43
N ILE A 329 -36.59 3.26 5.46
CA ILE A 329 -35.48 3.89 6.22
C ILE A 329 -34.29 4.05 5.30
N LYS A 330 -34.01 3.07 4.45
CA LYS A 330 -32.93 3.11 3.49
C LYS A 330 -33.12 4.26 2.48
N ASP A 331 -34.30 4.41 1.89
CA ASP A 331 -34.61 5.46 0.92
C ASP A 331 -34.49 6.86 1.53
N SER A 332 -34.91 7.05 2.77
CA SER A 332 -34.72 8.31 3.53
C SER A 332 -33.23 8.65 3.68
N LEU A 333 -32.37 7.67 3.99
CA LEU A 333 -30.94 7.89 4.14
C LEU A 333 -30.25 8.14 2.79
N ILE A 334 -30.67 7.44 1.74
CA ILE A 334 -30.18 7.68 0.36
C ILE A 334 -30.39 9.15 -0.05
N ASN A 335 -31.56 9.72 0.27
CA ASN A 335 -31.85 11.12 0.00
C ASN A 335 -30.95 12.08 0.79
N LYS A 336 -30.62 11.74 2.05
CA LYS A 336 -29.71 12.55 2.91
C LYS A 336 -28.27 12.54 2.39
N ILE A 337 -27.77 11.42 1.89
CA ILE A 337 -26.42 11.33 1.33
C ILE A 337 -26.35 11.69 -0.17
N LYS A 338 -27.46 12.20 -0.75
CA LYS A 338 -27.59 12.73 -2.11
C LYS A 338 -27.06 11.75 -3.19
N LYS A 339 -27.25 10.45 -3.00
CA LYS A 339 -26.75 9.38 -3.88
C LYS A 339 -25.23 9.38 -4.15
N ASN A 340 -24.46 10.12 -3.34
CA ASN A 340 -23.00 10.16 -3.44
C ASN A 340 -22.39 8.95 -2.69
N TYR A 341 -22.28 7.82 -3.36
CA TYR A 341 -21.70 6.60 -2.77
C TYR A 341 -20.19 6.54 -3.00
N ALA A 342 -19.50 5.83 -2.12
CA ALA A 342 -18.13 5.41 -2.38
C ALA A 342 -18.11 4.60 -3.69
N HIS A 343 -17.25 5.01 -4.61
CA HIS A 343 -17.14 4.34 -5.90
C HIS A 343 -16.29 3.08 -5.80
N SER A 344 -16.64 2.06 -6.58
CA SER A 344 -15.75 0.95 -6.89
C SER A 344 -14.66 1.36 -7.88
N THR A 345 -14.91 2.44 -8.63
CA THR A 345 -14.02 3.04 -9.61
C THR A 345 -13.48 4.36 -9.09
N PHE A 346 -12.28 4.75 -9.52
CA PHE A 346 -11.64 6.01 -9.14
C PHE A 346 -12.28 7.19 -9.89
N LYS A 347 -13.59 7.42 -9.69
CA LYS A 347 -14.26 8.62 -10.19
C LYS A 347 -14.10 9.72 -9.17
N ARG A 348 -13.35 10.78 -9.51
CA ARG A 348 -13.40 12.02 -8.76
C ARG A 348 -14.79 12.61 -8.94
N LEU A 349 -15.44 12.91 -7.83
CA LEU A 349 -16.59 13.78 -7.80
C LEU A 349 -16.03 15.21 -7.88
N ASN A 350 -16.18 15.86 -9.01
CA ASN A 350 -16.02 17.28 -9.12
C ASN A 350 -17.34 17.93 -8.73
#